data_d2ddf2948cdcf8a684172a3e8017ef92
#
_entry.id   d2ddf2948cdcf8a684172a3e8017ef92
#
_cell.length_a   1.000
_cell.length_b   1.000
_cell.length_c   1.000
_cell.angle_alpha   90.00
_cell.angle_beta   90.00
_cell.angle_gamma   90.00
#
_symmetry.space_group_name_H-M   'P 1'
#
loop_
_entity.id
_entity.type
_entity.pdbx_description
1 polymer ?
#
loop_
_entity_poly.entity_id
_entity_poly.type
_entity_poly.pdbx_seq_one_letter_code
_entity_poly.pdbx_strand_id
1 'polypeptide(L)'
;MAESFEQRHATLIREFNEFLFEHPEFTEEIPQGATVVIQVADDQEYNAWSRALAEANREPGRPIVYVHVDALAPRRSRLVNPQIRLLR
;
A
#
# COMPACT_ATOMS: atom_id res chain seq x y z
N MET A 1 -18.22 -4.75 -8.00
CA MET A 1 -18.10 -3.29 -7.91
C MET A 1 -16.65 -2.88 -7.88
N ALA A 2 -16.34 -1.79 -8.52
CA ALA A 2 -14.97 -1.29 -8.53
C ALA A 2 -14.56 -0.77 -7.14
N GLU A 3 -13.33 -1.03 -6.78
CA GLU A 3 -12.73 -0.50 -5.57
C GLU A 3 -12.55 1.01 -5.70
N SER A 4 -12.90 1.77 -4.66
CA SER A 4 -12.65 3.21 -4.65
C SER A 4 -11.17 3.50 -4.46
N PHE A 5 -10.73 4.71 -4.83
CA PHE A 5 -9.34 5.11 -4.60
C PHE A 5 -9.02 5.15 -3.11
N GLU A 6 -9.98 5.54 -2.28
CA GLU A 6 -9.79 5.56 -0.82
C GLU A 6 -9.57 4.16 -0.28
N GLN A 7 -10.32 3.16 -0.76
CA GLN A 7 -10.15 1.77 -0.36
C GLN A 7 -8.82 1.22 -0.82
N ARG A 8 -8.43 1.54 -2.06
CA ARG A 8 -7.15 1.13 -2.60
C ARG A 8 -6.00 1.74 -1.81
N HIS A 9 -6.11 3.02 -1.47
CA HIS A 9 -5.14 3.71 -0.64
C HIS A 9 -4.97 3.01 0.71
N ALA A 10 -6.08 2.71 1.39
CA ALA A 10 -6.05 2.04 2.68
C ALA A 10 -5.37 0.66 2.59
N THR A 11 -5.66 -0.09 1.53
CA THR A 11 -5.05 -1.39 1.30
C THR A 11 -3.54 -1.27 1.10
N LEU A 12 -3.11 -0.33 0.26
CA LEU A 12 -1.68 -0.13 -0.03
C LEU A 12 -0.92 0.30 1.22
N ILE A 13 -1.48 1.20 2.02
CA ILE A 13 -0.83 1.65 3.27
C ILE A 13 -0.70 0.49 4.24
N ARG A 14 -1.75 -0.32 4.40
CA ARG A 14 -1.70 -1.48 5.28
C ARG A 14 -0.63 -2.47 4.83
N GLU A 15 -0.58 -2.76 3.52
CA GLU A 15 0.41 -3.70 2.98
C GLU A 15 1.83 -3.14 3.12
N PHE A 16 2.00 -1.83 2.95
CA PHE A 16 3.29 -1.20 3.14
C PHE A 16 3.75 -1.30 4.60
N ASN A 17 2.84 -1.10 5.54
CA ASN A 17 3.18 -1.24 6.96
C ASN A 17 3.59 -2.68 7.30
N GLU A 18 2.91 -3.68 6.74
CA GLU A 18 3.30 -5.07 6.91
C GLU A 18 4.67 -5.36 6.31
N PHE A 19 4.94 -4.79 5.13
CA PHE A 19 6.24 -4.91 4.48
C PHE A 19 7.36 -4.34 5.36
N LEU A 20 7.16 -3.16 5.93
CA LEU A 20 8.15 -2.56 6.82
C LEU A 20 8.37 -3.38 8.09
N PHE A 21 7.31 -3.99 8.60
CA PHE A 21 7.43 -4.87 9.76
C PHE A 21 8.28 -6.10 9.45
N GLU A 22 8.13 -6.66 8.26
CA GLU A 22 8.91 -7.82 7.81
C GLU A 22 10.33 -7.45 7.37
N HIS A 23 10.53 -6.19 6.94
CA HIS A 23 11.79 -5.70 6.41
C HIS A 23 12.19 -4.40 7.09
N PRO A 24 12.53 -4.44 8.38
CA PRO A 24 12.78 -3.20 9.15
C PRO A 24 13.92 -2.35 8.61
N GLU A 25 14.82 -2.90 7.83
CA GLU A 25 15.91 -2.15 7.20
C GLU A 25 15.41 -1.04 6.28
N PHE A 26 14.21 -1.21 5.70
CA PHE A 26 13.62 -0.17 4.83
C PHE A 26 13.10 1.02 5.63
N THR A 27 12.83 0.84 6.91
CA THR A 27 12.34 1.93 7.76
C THR A 27 13.34 3.08 7.84
N GLU A 28 14.63 2.77 7.78
CA GLU A 28 15.69 3.79 7.85
C GLU A 28 15.73 4.69 6.61
N GLU A 29 15.14 4.25 5.50
CA GLU A 29 15.10 5.05 4.28
C GLU A 29 13.98 6.08 4.29
N ILE A 30 13.10 6.03 5.31
CA ILE A 30 11.96 6.93 5.42
C ILE A 30 12.26 7.97 6.49
N PRO A 31 12.37 9.26 6.14
CA PRO A 31 12.59 10.31 7.13
C PRO A 31 11.45 10.36 8.14
N GLN A 32 11.79 10.64 9.38
CA GLN A 32 10.81 10.78 10.42
C GLN A 32 9.82 11.92 10.10
N GLY A 33 8.54 11.66 10.27
CA GLY A 33 7.50 12.63 9.98
C GLY A 33 7.14 12.75 8.51
N ALA A 34 7.70 11.89 7.65
CA ALA A 34 7.41 11.93 6.22
C ALA A 34 5.97 11.53 5.91
N THR A 35 5.42 12.14 4.86
CA THR A 35 4.18 11.68 4.26
C THR A 35 4.55 10.67 3.18
N VAL A 36 4.01 9.47 3.29
CA VAL A 36 4.29 8.40 2.33
C VAL A 36 3.19 8.37 1.27
N VAL A 37 3.62 8.41 0.01
CA VAL A 37 2.71 8.35 -1.15
C VAL A 37 3.10 7.13 -1.97
N ILE A 38 2.20 6.17 -2.09
CA ILE A 38 2.47 4.93 -2.81
C ILE A 38 1.98 5.06 -4.24
N GLN A 39 2.85 4.74 -5.18
CA GLN A 39 2.58 4.77 -6.61
C GLN A 39 2.67 3.35 -7.15
N VAL A 40 1.71 2.96 -7.98
CA VAL A 40 1.64 1.62 -8.57
C VAL A 40 1.89 1.73 -10.07
N ALA A 41 2.83 0.94 -10.60
CA ALA A 41 3.34 1.11 -11.96
C ALA A 41 2.26 1.13 -13.04
N ASP A 42 1.21 0.32 -12.89
CA ASP A 42 0.18 0.18 -13.93
C ASP A 42 -1.11 0.91 -13.61
N ASP A 43 -1.10 1.83 -12.65
CA ASP A 43 -2.33 2.50 -12.23
C ASP A 43 -2.15 4.02 -12.20
N GLN A 44 -2.10 4.60 -13.39
CA GLN A 44 -1.86 6.04 -13.51
C GLN A 44 -2.96 6.91 -12.92
N GLU A 45 -4.22 6.47 -13.00
CA GLU A 45 -5.33 7.23 -12.44
C GLU A 45 -5.26 7.29 -10.93
N TYR A 46 -5.00 6.16 -10.28
CA TYR A 46 -4.79 6.12 -8.84
C TYR A 46 -3.59 6.99 -8.45
N ASN A 47 -2.50 6.87 -9.19
CA ASN A 47 -1.28 7.62 -8.90
C ASN A 47 -1.51 9.12 -8.95
N ALA A 48 -2.26 9.60 -9.93
CA ALA A 48 -2.60 11.01 -10.05
C ALA A 48 -3.46 11.47 -8.87
N TRP A 49 -4.44 10.67 -8.50
CA TRP A 49 -5.30 10.96 -7.35
C TRP A 49 -4.47 11.03 -6.05
N SER A 50 -3.59 10.06 -5.85
CA SER A 50 -2.75 9.97 -4.67
C SER A 50 -1.79 11.16 -4.54
N ARG A 51 -1.16 11.56 -5.66
CA ARG A 51 -0.28 12.73 -5.67
C ARG A 51 -1.07 14.01 -5.36
N ALA A 52 -2.23 14.16 -5.96
CA ALA A 52 -3.06 15.34 -5.72
C ALA A 52 -3.49 15.44 -4.27
N LEU A 53 -3.85 14.32 -3.67
CA LEU A 53 -4.22 14.28 -2.25
C LEU A 53 -3.05 14.71 -1.37
N ALA A 54 -1.85 14.19 -1.65
CA ALA A 54 -0.66 14.52 -0.87
C ALA A 54 -0.31 16.00 -0.98
N GLU A 55 -0.39 16.57 -2.20
CA GLU A 55 -0.11 18.00 -2.40
C GLU A 55 -1.14 18.89 -1.72
N ALA A 56 -2.42 18.49 -1.76
CA ALA A 56 -3.48 19.26 -1.13
C ALA A 56 -3.33 19.30 0.39
N ASN A 57 -2.73 18.28 0.98
CA ASN A 57 -2.55 18.16 2.42
C ASN A 57 -1.11 18.41 2.86
N ARG A 58 -0.31 18.98 1.99
CA ARG A 58 1.11 19.20 2.27
C ARG A 58 1.31 20.17 3.42
N GLU A 59 2.15 19.79 4.37
CA GLU A 59 2.50 20.63 5.51
C GLU A 59 3.95 21.11 5.37
N PRO A 60 4.24 22.40 5.68
CA PRO A 60 5.61 22.89 5.65
C PRO A 60 6.53 22.07 6.58
N GLY A 61 7.72 21.75 6.08
CA GLY A 61 8.71 21.02 6.87
C GLY A 61 8.49 19.52 6.94
N ARG A 62 7.40 19.01 6.35
CA ARG A 62 7.13 17.57 6.31
C ARG A 62 7.51 17.04 4.94
N PRO A 63 8.53 16.17 4.84
CA PRO A 63 8.93 15.63 3.54
C PRO A 63 7.88 14.68 2.99
N ILE A 64 7.80 14.63 1.66
CA ILE A 64 6.96 13.65 0.96
C ILE A 64 7.90 12.60 0.37
N VAL A 65 7.62 11.33 0.65
CA VAL A 65 8.38 10.19 0.15
C VAL A 65 7.48 9.38 -0.77
N TYR A 66 7.92 9.18 -2.00
CA TYR A 66 7.22 8.35 -2.97
C TYR A 66 7.76 6.93 -2.90
N VAL A 67 6.85 5.97 -2.73
CA VAL A 67 7.18 4.55 -2.73
C VAL A 67 6.60 3.95 -4.01
N HIS A 68 7.47 3.49 -4.89
CA HIS A 68 7.05 2.92 -6.18
C HIS A 68 7.00 1.41 -6.05
N VAL A 69 5.84 0.83 -6.37
CA VAL A 69 5.66 -0.62 -6.40
C VAL A 69 5.23 -1.06 -7.79
N ASP A 70 5.64 -2.25 -8.18
CA ASP A 70 5.28 -2.76 -9.50
C ASP A 70 3.81 -3.14 -9.56
N ALA A 71 3.32 -3.77 -8.53
CA ALA A 71 1.93 -4.21 -8.46
C ALA A 71 1.58 -4.61 -7.03
N LEU A 72 0.27 -4.69 -6.77
CA LEU A 72 -0.25 -5.30 -5.56
C LEU A 72 -0.68 -6.72 -5.90
N ALA A 73 0.00 -7.72 -5.32
CA ALA A 73 -0.31 -9.11 -5.61
C ALA A 73 -1.75 -9.45 -5.17
N PRO A 74 -2.43 -10.36 -5.88
CA PRO A 74 -3.76 -10.79 -5.45
C PRO A 74 -3.74 -11.42 -4.06
N ARG A 75 -4.82 -11.20 -3.32
CA ARG A 75 -4.97 -11.81 -2.02
C ARG A 75 -5.11 -13.32 -2.18
N ARG A 76 -4.39 -14.08 -1.37
CA ARG A 76 -4.40 -15.54 -1.41
C ARG A 76 -4.89 -16.11 -0.08
N SER A 77 -5.48 -17.31 -0.17
CA SER A 77 -5.85 -18.04 1.03
C SER A 77 -4.60 -18.41 1.84
N ARG A 78 -4.71 -18.29 3.15
CA ARG A 78 -3.66 -18.69 4.08
C ARG A 78 -3.89 -20.07 4.67
N LEU A 79 -4.85 -20.83 4.12
CA LEU A 79 -5.08 -22.20 4.55
C LEU A 79 -3.87 -23.07 4.20
N VAL A 80 -3.50 -23.94 5.14
CA VAL A 80 -2.41 -24.88 4.96
C VAL A 80 -3.00 -26.27 4.83
N ASN A 81 -2.79 -26.89 3.66
CA ASN A 81 -3.21 -28.27 3.38
C ASN A 81 -4.64 -28.59 3.80
N PRO A 82 -5.63 -27.81 3.35
CA PRO A 82 -7.02 -28.11 3.68
C PRO A 82 -7.45 -29.45 3.10
N GLN A 83 -8.22 -30.19 3.87
CA GLN A 83 -8.79 -31.45 3.42
C GLN A 83 -10.30 -31.32 3.43
N ILE A 84 -10.92 -31.76 2.34
CA ILE A 84 -12.37 -31.72 2.21
C ILE A 84 -12.90 -33.13 2.40
N ARG A 85 -13.76 -33.30 3.40
CA ARG A 85 -14.38 -34.59 3.67
C ARG A 85 -15.88 -34.44 3.65
N LEU A 86 -16.52 -35.35 2.93
CA LEU A 86 -17.97 -35.37 2.86
C LEU A 86 -18.54 -36.18 4.01
N LEU A 87 -19.38 -35.54 4.82
CA LEU A 87 -20.11 -36.23 5.88
C LEU A 87 -21.45 -36.67 5.32
N ARG A 88 -21.75 -37.98 5.45
CA ARG A 88 -23.00 -38.56 5.00
C ARG A 88 -23.85 -39.04 6.16
#